data_d0218dec6676d36df70b865be31a766f
#
_entry.id   d0218dec6676d36df70b865be31a766f
#
_cell.length_a   1.000
_cell.length_b   1.000
_cell.length_c   1.000
_cell.angle_alpha   90.00
_cell.angle_beta   90.00
_cell.angle_gamma   90.00
#
_symmetry.space_group_name_H-M   'P 1'
#
loop_
_entity.id
_entity.type
_entity.pdbx_description
1 polymer ?
#
loop_
_entity_poly.entity_id
_entity_poly.type
_entity_poly.pdbx_seq_one_letter_code
_entity_poly.pdbx_strand_id
1 'polypeptide(L)'
;MSQHISIVTGGSRGIGRAVVDALLRRGGRVYFCSLSQESVDKALRELRRIHPDDVFAQAVDVGDESQVEAFVAEVLEQEGHVDCLVNNAGIGYFAPIDELSGEDWRRLMRTNLDGSFYMMRAVAPAMRERGEGLIVNVASLAGRHPMKGGAAYNASKFGLIGLSDAAMLDLRGDGVRVSAILPGSVATEFSSSAGDWKLQPEDVARTITGLLDFPARALPSRIELRPTSTGR
;
A
#
# COMPACT_ATOMS: atom_id res chain seq x y z
N MET A 1 -1.58 -6.40 -26.16
CA MET A 1 -1.49 -5.41 -25.09
C MET A 1 -0.48 -5.95 -24.10
N SER A 2 0.46 -5.13 -23.62
CA SER A 2 1.37 -5.53 -22.53
C SER A 2 0.58 -5.86 -21.27
N GLN A 3 1.04 -6.82 -20.51
CA GLN A 3 0.43 -7.19 -19.23
C GLN A 3 0.61 -6.03 -18.23
N HIS A 4 -0.39 -5.77 -17.39
CA HIS A 4 -0.33 -4.72 -16.39
C HIS A 4 0.55 -5.15 -15.21
N ILE A 5 1.62 -4.41 -14.94
CA ILE A 5 2.61 -4.72 -13.91
C ILE A 5 2.32 -3.92 -12.63
N SER A 6 2.14 -4.62 -11.52
CA SER A 6 1.84 -3.99 -10.24
C SER A 6 2.81 -4.39 -9.13
N ILE A 7 3.20 -3.44 -8.29
CA ILE A 7 3.93 -3.68 -7.04
C ILE A 7 2.99 -3.45 -5.85
N VAL A 8 2.97 -4.38 -4.89
CA VAL A 8 2.17 -4.27 -3.66
C VAL A 8 3.05 -4.51 -2.43
N THR A 9 3.19 -3.51 -1.56
CA THR A 9 3.91 -3.71 -0.29
C THR A 9 2.98 -4.25 0.79
N GLY A 10 3.49 -5.14 1.65
CA GLY A 10 2.68 -5.84 2.65
C GLY A 10 1.66 -6.80 2.05
N GLY A 11 2.00 -7.44 0.90
CA GLY A 11 1.08 -8.26 0.10
C GLY A 11 0.80 -9.67 0.65
N SER A 12 1.45 -10.09 1.75
CA SER A 12 1.31 -11.46 2.26
C SER A 12 0.01 -11.73 3.02
N ARG A 13 -0.68 -10.69 3.55
CA ARG A 13 -1.90 -10.82 4.35
C ARG A 13 -2.78 -9.56 4.30
N GLY A 14 -3.99 -9.67 4.86
CA GLY A 14 -4.91 -8.55 5.07
C GLY A 14 -5.24 -7.79 3.77
N ILE A 15 -5.27 -6.47 3.85
CA ILE A 15 -5.59 -5.60 2.71
C ILE A 15 -4.64 -5.85 1.54
N GLY A 16 -3.32 -5.90 1.79
CA GLY A 16 -2.34 -6.12 0.74
C GLY A 16 -2.56 -7.42 -0.02
N ARG A 17 -2.88 -8.52 0.68
CA ARG A 17 -3.19 -9.80 0.04
C ARG A 17 -4.46 -9.71 -0.81
N ALA A 18 -5.51 -9.08 -0.31
CA ALA A 18 -6.73 -8.89 -1.09
C ALA A 18 -6.49 -8.04 -2.36
N VAL A 19 -5.59 -7.05 -2.27
CA VAL A 19 -5.18 -6.25 -3.44
C VAL A 19 -4.41 -7.11 -4.45
N VAL A 20 -3.46 -7.93 -4.00
CA VAL A 20 -2.72 -8.88 -4.87
C VAL A 20 -3.71 -9.80 -5.58
N ASP A 21 -4.62 -10.45 -4.85
CA ASP A 21 -5.65 -11.32 -5.42
C ASP A 21 -6.53 -10.57 -6.45
N ALA A 22 -6.93 -9.34 -6.16
CA ALA A 22 -7.78 -8.55 -7.05
C ALA A 22 -7.07 -8.14 -8.35
N LEU A 23 -5.78 -7.77 -8.27
CA LEU A 23 -4.97 -7.42 -9.43
C LEU A 23 -4.70 -8.64 -10.33
N LEU A 24 -4.39 -9.80 -9.73
CA LEU A 24 -4.19 -11.06 -10.47
C LEU A 24 -5.47 -11.50 -11.20
N ARG A 25 -6.65 -11.38 -10.57
CA ARG A 25 -7.95 -11.67 -11.21
C ARG A 25 -8.26 -10.76 -12.39
N ARG A 26 -7.66 -9.59 -12.47
CA ARG A 26 -7.76 -8.67 -13.62
C ARG A 26 -6.77 -9.01 -14.75
N GLY A 27 -5.99 -10.08 -14.61
CA GLY A 27 -5.00 -10.52 -15.58
C GLY A 27 -3.69 -9.75 -15.53
N GLY A 28 -3.45 -9.01 -14.43
CA GLY A 28 -2.18 -8.34 -14.18
C GLY A 28 -1.11 -9.28 -13.67
N ARG A 29 0.14 -8.87 -13.78
CA ARG A 29 1.29 -9.50 -13.12
C ARG A 29 1.63 -8.71 -11.87
N VAL A 30 1.81 -9.40 -10.74
CA VAL A 30 1.94 -8.77 -9.43
C VAL A 30 3.23 -9.19 -8.74
N TYR A 31 4.02 -8.20 -8.39
CA TYR A 31 5.17 -8.30 -7.51
C TYR A 31 4.77 -7.81 -6.12
N PHE A 32 4.85 -8.64 -5.12
CA PHE A 32 4.56 -8.18 -3.76
C PHE A 32 5.75 -8.40 -2.83
N CYS A 33 5.86 -7.56 -1.82
CA CYS A 33 6.84 -7.77 -0.76
C CYS A 33 6.20 -7.73 0.63
N SER A 34 6.87 -8.33 1.59
CA SER A 34 6.58 -8.27 3.03
C SER A 34 7.85 -8.52 3.82
N LEU A 35 7.87 -8.13 5.10
CA LEU A 35 9.06 -8.23 5.94
C LEU A 35 9.50 -9.67 6.20
N SER A 36 8.56 -10.59 6.44
CA SER A 36 8.83 -11.98 6.84
C SER A 36 8.91 -12.91 5.64
N GLN A 37 10.05 -13.59 5.46
CA GLN A 37 10.24 -14.60 4.42
C GLN A 37 9.20 -15.73 4.53
N GLU A 38 8.91 -16.19 5.76
CA GLU A 38 7.91 -17.24 5.98
C GLU A 38 6.54 -16.86 5.47
N SER A 39 6.08 -15.61 5.78
CA SER A 39 4.78 -15.13 5.31
C SER A 39 4.74 -14.88 3.80
N VAL A 40 5.86 -14.47 3.21
CA VAL A 40 6.02 -14.35 1.75
C VAL A 40 5.87 -15.72 1.10
N ASP A 41 6.64 -16.72 1.55
CA ASP A 41 6.63 -18.06 0.99
C ASP A 41 5.26 -18.74 1.09
N LYS A 42 4.58 -18.56 2.24
CA LYS A 42 3.22 -19.07 2.44
C LYS A 42 2.26 -18.44 1.43
N ALA A 43 2.23 -17.11 1.36
CA ALA A 43 1.32 -16.39 0.47
C ALA A 43 1.60 -16.72 -1.00
N LEU A 44 2.87 -16.77 -1.39
CA LEU A 44 3.28 -17.08 -2.76
C LEU A 44 2.87 -18.50 -3.17
N ARG A 45 3.06 -19.50 -2.30
CA ARG A 45 2.61 -20.89 -2.58
C ARG A 45 1.09 -20.97 -2.80
N GLU A 46 0.31 -20.24 -2.02
CA GLU A 46 -1.15 -20.21 -2.17
C GLU A 46 -1.57 -19.54 -3.48
N LEU A 47 -0.99 -18.39 -3.81
CA LEU A 47 -1.30 -17.63 -5.01
C LEU A 47 -0.90 -18.36 -6.29
N ARG A 48 0.26 -19.01 -6.32
CA ARG A 48 0.77 -19.76 -7.48
C ARG A 48 -0.06 -20.99 -7.84
N ARG A 49 -0.90 -21.48 -6.95
CA ARG A 49 -1.87 -22.54 -7.28
C ARG A 49 -2.91 -22.09 -8.31
N ILE A 50 -3.21 -20.79 -8.36
CA ILE A 50 -4.23 -20.19 -9.22
C ILE A 50 -3.57 -19.37 -10.33
N HIS A 51 -2.47 -18.69 -10.00
CA HIS A 51 -1.75 -17.77 -10.89
C HIS A 51 -0.25 -18.15 -10.93
N PRO A 52 0.12 -19.27 -11.58
CA PRO A 52 1.48 -19.83 -11.46
C PRO A 52 2.58 -18.91 -12.01
N ASP A 53 2.26 -18.16 -13.07
CA ASP A 53 3.24 -17.39 -13.86
C ASP A 53 3.14 -15.87 -13.66
N ASP A 54 2.14 -15.39 -12.88
CA ASP A 54 1.82 -13.97 -12.80
C ASP A 54 2.06 -13.36 -11.41
N VAL A 55 2.58 -14.15 -10.45
CA VAL A 55 2.84 -13.67 -9.10
C VAL A 55 4.27 -13.96 -8.66
N PHE A 56 4.91 -12.89 -8.17
CA PHE A 56 6.29 -12.89 -7.67
C PHE A 56 6.32 -12.23 -6.29
N ALA A 57 7.26 -12.66 -5.45
CA ALA A 57 7.33 -12.13 -4.11
C ALA A 57 8.72 -12.20 -3.51
N GLN A 58 9.06 -11.22 -2.68
CA GLN A 58 10.34 -11.12 -2.00
C GLN A 58 10.16 -10.63 -0.56
N ALA A 59 11.02 -11.09 0.35
CA ALA A 59 11.12 -10.50 1.67
C ALA A 59 11.89 -9.18 1.58
N VAL A 60 11.23 -8.07 1.95
CA VAL A 60 11.79 -6.72 1.93
C VAL A 60 11.33 -5.96 3.17
N ASP A 61 12.26 -5.37 3.90
CA ASP A 61 11.94 -4.31 4.86
C ASP A 61 11.77 -3.00 4.09
N VAL A 62 10.52 -2.56 3.93
CA VAL A 62 10.24 -1.29 3.23
C VAL A 62 10.85 -0.07 3.93
N GLY A 63 11.21 -0.18 5.21
CA GLY A 63 11.93 0.85 5.94
C GLY A 63 13.44 0.88 5.64
N ASP A 64 13.95 -0.04 4.85
CA ASP A 64 15.33 -0.09 4.39
C ASP A 64 15.39 0.36 2.92
N GLU A 65 15.93 1.55 2.70
CA GLU A 65 15.99 2.18 1.39
C GLU A 65 16.72 1.30 0.36
N SER A 66 17.82 0.66 0.74
CA SER A 66 18.63 -0.16 -0.16
C SER A 66 17.91 -1.42 -0.61
N GLN A 67 17.13 -2.04 0.30
CA GLN A 67 16.29 -3.19 -0.06
C GLN A 67 15.15 -2.80 -1.00
N VAL A 68 14.55 -1.62 -0.77
CA VAL A 68 13.50 -1.09 -1.66
C VAL A 68 14.05 -0.81 -3.05
N GLU A 69 15.20 -0.14 -3.15
CA GLU A 69 15.85 0.16 -4.44
C GLU A 69 16.18 -1.12 -5.20
N ALA A 70 16.78 -2.12 -4.53
CA ALA A 70 17.09 -3.40 -5.14
C ALA A 70 15.84 -4.13 -5.64
N PHE A 71 14.77 -4.17 -4.85
CA PHE A 71 13.50 -4.82 -5.23
C PHE A 71 12.86 -4.14 -6.45
N VAL A 72 12.77 -2.82 -6.46
CA VAL A 72 12.17 -2.08 -7.58
C VAL A 72 13.04 -2.19 -8.84
N ALA A 73 14.37 -2.14 -8.69
CA ALA A 73 15.28 -2.32 -9.81
C ALA A 73 15.13 -3.70 -10.47
N GLU A 74 14.99 -4.76 -9.67
CA GLU A 74 14.74 -6.11 -10.18
C GLU A 74 13.42 -6.18 -10.98
N VAL A 75 12.34 -5.58 -10.49
CA VAL A 75 11.06 -5.54 -11.22
C VAL A 75 11.20 -4.78 -12.53
N LEU A 76 11.88 -3.63 -12.53
CA LEU A 76 12.10 -2.84 -13.73
C LEU A 76 13.03 -3.53 -14.73
N GLU A 77 14.02 -4.28 -14.28
CA GLU A 77 14.89 -5.09 -15.15
C GLU A 77 14.10 -6.22 -15.84
N GLN A 78 13.20 -6.87 -15.12
CA GLN A 78 12.40 -7.99 -15.65
C GLN A 78 11.27 -7.54 -16.58
N GLU A 79 10.59 -6.44 -16.24
CA GLU A 79 9.33 -6.04 -16.90
C GLU A 79 9.47 -4.77 -17.75
N GLY A 80 10.53 -3.99 -17.55
CA GLY A 80 10.76 -2.72 -18.22
C GLY A 80 9.90 -1.56 -17.71
N HIS A 81 8.87 -1.82 -16.91
CA HIS A 81 7.96 -0.80 -16.39
C HIS A 81 7.18 -1.25 -15.15
N VAL A 82 6.54 -0.30 -14.48
CA VAL A 82 5.56 -0.52 -13.42
C VAL A 82 4.35 0.38 -13.71
N ASP A 83 3.17 -0.21 -13.81
CA ASP A 83 1.91 0.52 -14.04
C ASP A 83 1.27 0.99 -12.74
N CYS A 84 1.36 0.18 -11.68
CA CYS A 84 0.74 0.47 -10.41
C CYS A 84 1.66 0.12 -9.23
N LEU A 85 1.81 1.08 -8.31
CA LEU A 85 2.39 0.86 -6.99
C LEU A 85 1.31 0.98 -5.93
N VAL A 86 1.16 -0.02 -5.06
CA VAL A 86 0.30 0.04 -3.89
C VAL A 86 1.15 -0.02 -2.61
N ASN A 87 1.35 1.13 -1.97
CA ASN A 87 1.98 1.25 -0.67
C ASN A 87 0.97 0.90 0.43
N ASN A 88 0.99 -0.35 0.86
CA ASN A 88 0.09 -0.88 1.88
C ASN A 88 0.83 -1.36 3.14
N ALA A 89 2.11 -1.66 3.07
CA ALA A 89 2.90 -2.08 4.23
C ALA A 89 2.75 -1.08 5.39
N GLY A 90 2.46 -1.58 6.56
CA GLY A 90 2.29 -0.73 7.74
C GLY A 90 2.13 -1.55 9.02
N ILE A 91 2.51 -0.93 10.12
CA ILE A 91 2.37 -1.45 11.48
C ILE A 91 1.57 -0.49 12.35
N GLY A 92 0.96 -1.00 13.40
CA GLY A 92 0.30 -0.22 14.45
C GLY A 92 0.92 -0.51 15.79
N TYR A 93 1.12 0.54 16.56
CA TYR A 93 1.44 0.48 17.97
C TYR A 93 0.68 1.60 18.68
N PHE A 94 0.02 1.25 19.77
CA PHE A 94 -0.86 2.15 20.48
C PHE A 94 -0.49 2.19 21.95
N ALA A 95 -0.07 3.38 22.43
CA ALA A 95 0.28 3.64 23.81
C ALA A 95 0.01 5.12 24.15
N PRO A 96 -0.23 5.48 25.42
CA PRO A 96 -0.19 6.87 25.87
C PRO A 96 1.13 7.54 25.47
N ILE A 97 1.10 8.87 25.27
CA ILE A 97 2.27 9.59 24.74
C ILE A 97 3.51 9.49 25.64
N ASP A 98 3.33 9.39 26.92
CA ASP A 98 4.36 9.25 27.93
C ASP A 98 4.91 7.82 28.08
N GLU A 99 4.19 6.83 27.54
CA GLU A 99 4.60 5.43 27.50
C GLU A 99 5.17 5.01 26.12
N LEU A 100 5.01 5.84 25.11
CA LEU A 100 5.51 5.56 23.75
C LEU A 100 7.03 5.66 23.71
N SER A 101 7.71 4.54 23.48
CA SER A 101 9.17 4.54 23.36
C SER A 101 9.65 5.23 22.07
N GLY A 102 10.85 5.83 22.13
CA GLY A 102 11.47 6.41 20.94
C GLY A 102 11.82 5.34 19.87
N GLU A 103 11.98 4.08 20.27
CA GLU A 103 12.21 2.96 19.34
C GLU A 103 10.93 2.60 18.57
N ASP A 104 9.80 2.44 19.28
CA ASP A 104 8.50 2.16 18.64
C ASP A 104 8.07 3.30 17.73
N TRP A 105 8.29 4.55 18.15
CA TRP A 105 8.08 5.71 17.31
C TRP A 105 8.87 5.61 16.00
N ARG A 106 10.20 5.43 16.09
CA ARG A 106 11.06 5.35 14.90
C ARG A 106 10.71 4.18 14.00
N ARG A 107 10.46 2.99 14.58
CA ARG A 107 10.06 1.80 13.84
C ARG A 107 8.76 2.04 13.07
N LEU A 108 7.77 2.66 13.70
CA LEU A 108 6.49 2.92 13.08
C LEU A 108 6.60 3.96 11.94
N MET A 109 7.31 5.07 12.17
CA MET A 109 7.55 6.09 11.15
C MET A 109 8.31 5.50 9.97
N ARG A 110 9.37 4.77 10.22
CA ARG A 110 10.18 4.09 9.21
C ARG A 110 9.35 3.16 8.32
N THR A 111 8.47 2.34 8.91
CA THR A 111 7.65 1.43 8.12
C THR A 111 6.52 2.16 7.39
N ASN A 112 5.75 3.00 8.10
CA ASN A 112 4.50 3.54 7.58
C ASN A 112 4.67 4.76 6.67
N LEU A 113 5.74 5.53 6.86
CA LEU A 113 5.98 6.79 6.14
C LEU A 113 7.20 6.68 5.23
N ASP A 114 8.40 6.40 5.82
CA ASP A 114 9.62 6.37 5.04
C ASP A 114 9.57 5.27 3.97
N GLY A 115 9.04 4.08 4.30
CA GLY A 115 8.87 3.00 3.34
C GLY A 115 8.01 3.36 2.14
N SER A 116 6.91 4.11 2.36
CA SER A 116 6.08 4.60 1.26
C SER A 116 6.82 5.66 0.42
N PHE A 117 7.62 6.50 1.06
CA PHE A 117 8.48 7.48 0.37
C PHE A 117 9.53 6.78 -0.49
N TYR A 118 10.27 5.80 0.05
CA TYR A 118 11.29 5.06 -0.69
C TYR A 118 10.71 4.35 -1.92
N MET A 119 9.59 3.67 -1.75
CA MET A 119 8.90 2.99 -2.87
C MET A 119 8.46 3.96 -3.96
N MET A 120 7.84 5.10 -3.58
CA MET A 120 7.45 6.13 -4.55
C MET A 120 8.66 6.69 -5.27
N ARG A 121 9.73 7.02 -4.55
CA ARG A 121 10.97 7.56 -5.12
C ARG A 121 11.60 6.59 -6.11
N ALA A 122 11.57 5.29 -5.82
CA ALA A 122 12.16 4.28 -6.67
C ALA A 122 11.39 4.04 -7.98
N VAL A 123 10.04 4.08 -7.95
CA VAL A 123 9.24 3.84 -9.18
C VAL A 123 8.99 5.10 -10.01
N ALA A 124 8.99 6.28 -9.38
CA ALA A 124 8.58 7.53 -10.05
C ALA A 124 9.39 7.87 -11.30
N PRO A 125 10.71 7.68 -11.38
CA PRO A 125 11.47 7.97 -12.59
C PRO A 125 10.99 7.19 -13.81
N ALA A 126 10.78 5.88 -13.68
CA ALA A 126 10.31 5.03 -14.78
C ALA A 126 8.86 5.37 -15.20
N MET A 127 7.99 5.67 -14.23
CA MET A 127 6.62 6.13 -14.52
C MET A 127 6.61 7.49 -15.24
N ARG A 128 7.46 8.44 -14.83
CA ARG A 128 7.59 9.76 -15.49
C ARG A 128 8.11 9.63 -16.91
N GLU A 129 9.14 8.82 -17.14
CA GLU A 129 9.69 8.57 -18.46
C GLU A 129 8.64 8.00 -19.42
N ARG A 130 7.80 7.10 -18.91
CA ARG A 130 6.71 6.49 -19.68
C ARG A 130 5.50 7.43 -19.86
N GLY A 131 5.36 8.48 -19.04
CA GLY A 131 4.21 9.38 -19.07
C GLY A 131 2.93 8.76 -18.50
N GLU A 132 3.03 7.67 -17.77
CA GLU A 132 1.90 6.92 -17.21
C GLU A 132 2.29 6.17 -15.94
N GLY A 133 1.39 6.18 -14.93
CA GLY A 133 1.53 5.42 -13.72
C GLY A 133 0.42 5.70 -12.72
N LEU A 134 0.20 4.77 -11.79
CA LEU A 134 -0.70 4.95 -10.65
C LEU A 134 0.00 4.55 -9.36
N ILE A 135 0.08 5.48 -8.41
CA ILE A 135 0.57 5.23 -7.06
C ILE A 135 -0.60 5.33 -6.09
N VAL A 136 -0.82 4.30 -5.30
CA VAL A 136 -1.86 4.26 -4.28
C VAL A 136 -1.26 4.07 -2.91
N ASN A 137 -1.45 5.04 -2.03
CA ASN A 137 -1.00 4.97 -0.65
C ASN A 137 -2.15 4.59 0.29
N VAL A 138 -2.06 3.45 0.96
CA VAL A 138 -3.05 3.01 1.95
C VAL A 138 -2.77 3.72 3.28
N ALA A 139 -3.44 4.86 3.43
CA ALA A 139 -3.39 5.66 4.66
C ALA A 139 -4.34 5.09 5.74
N SER A 140 -5.19 5.90 6.30
CA SER A 140 -6.25 5.54 7.28
C SER A 140 -7.10 6.77 7.58
N LEU A 141 -8.33 6.57 8.07
CA LEU A 141 -9.09 7.65 8.72
C LEU A 141 -8.34 8.24 9.92
N ALA A 142 -7.44 7.47 10.55
CA ALA A 142 -6.53 7.95 11.59
C ALA A 142 -5.53 9.01 11.09
N GLY A 143 -5.37 9.18 9.78
CA GLY A 143 -4.63 10.29 9.17
C GLY A 143 -5.42 11.61 9.12
N ARG A 144 -6.69 11.63 9.57
CA ARG A 144 -7.54 12.83 9.67
C ARG A 144 -8.17 13.01 11.04
N HIS A 145 -8.40 11.91 11.74
CA HIS A 145 -9.07 11.89 13.04
C HIS A 145 -8.15 11.25 14.07
N PRO A 146 -7.58 12.02 15.00
CA PRO A 146 -6.70 11.46 16.01
C PRO A 146 -7.46 10.53 16.96
N MET A 147 -6.75 9.54 17.47
CA MET A 147 -7.29 8.57 18.41
C MET A 147 -6.41 8.50 19.68
N LYS A 148 -7.04 8.22 20.82
CA LYS A 148 -6.32 8.06 22.07
C LYS A 148 -5.29 6.92 21.96
N GLY A 149 -4.08 7.18 22.44
CA GLY A 149 -2.96 6.23 22.37
C GLY A 149 -2.37 6.07 20.98
N GLY A 150 -2.86 6.80 19.98
CA GLY A 150 -2.44 6.65 18.58
C GLY A 150 -1.35 7.62 18.12
N ALA A 151 -0.59 8.25 19.01
CA ALA A 151 0.30 9.35 18.64
C ALA A 151 1.22 9.02 17.44
N ALA A 152 1.97 7.93 17.49
CA ALA A 152 2.86 7.53 16.40
C ALA A 152 2.08 7.13 15.14
N TYR A 153 1.03 6.32 15.30
CA TYR A 153 0.21 5.86 14.17
C TYR A 153 -0.49 7.04 13.47
N ASN A 154 -1.13 7.93 14.24
CA ASN A 154 -1.73 9.14 13.68
C ASN A 154 -0.69 9.97 12.94
N ALA A 155 0.46 10.28 13.58
CA ALA A 155 1.52 11.08 12.94
C ALA A 155 1.95 10.47 11.60
N SER A 156 2.18 9.16 11.55
CA SER A 156 2.58 8.47 10.31
C SER A 156 1.51 8.56 9.22
N LYS A 157 0.23 8.41 9.58
CA LYS A 157 -0.88 8.43 8.60
C LYS A 157 -1.25 9.86 8.17
N PHE A 158 -1.13 10.86 9.05
CA PHE A 158 -1.18 12.28 8.65
C PHE A 158 -0.03 12.63 7.71
N GLY A 159 1.20 12.20 8.04
CA GLY A 159 2.37 12.39 7.19
C GLY A 159 2.20 11.74 5.82
N LEU A 160 1.67 10.51 5.76
CA LEU A 160 1.45 9.80 4.50
C LEU A 160 0.41 10.49 3.60
N ILE A 161 -0.64 11.09 4.17
CA ILE A 161 -1.60 11.89 3.41
C ILE A 161 -0.91 13.12 2.83
N GLY A 162 -0.16 13.87 3.66
CA GLY A 162 0.59 15.05 3.19
C GLY A 162 1.61 14.72 2.11
N LEU A 163 2.36 13.61 2.30
CA LEU A 163 3.29 13.10 1.30
C LEU A 163 2.58 12.73 -0.01
N SER A 164 1.41 12.09 0.07
CA SER A 164 0.62 11.72 -1.11
C SER A 164 0.14 12.95 -1.88
N ASP A 165 -0.33 13.99 -1.17
CA ASP A 165 -0.79 15.23 -1.78
C ASP A 165 0.36 15.98 -2.47
N ALA A 166 1.55 16.04 -1.84
CA ALA A 166 2.74 16.67 -2.43
C ALA A 166 3.22 15.89 -3.67
N ALA A 167 3.38 14.57 -3.55
CA ALA A 167 3.80 13.71 -4.67
C ALA A 167 2.80 13.77 -5.84
N MET A 168 1.50 13.90 -5.56
CA MET A 168 0.49 14.10 -6.60
C MET A 168 0.72 15.40 -7.38
N LEU A 169 1.08 16.49 -6.69
CA LEU A 169 1.38 17.78 -7.35
C LEU A 169 2.66 17.69 -8.20
N ASP A 170 3.67 16.97 -7.71
CA ASP A 170 4.97 16.83 -8.39
C ASP A 170 4.87 15.94 -9.65
N LEU A 171 3.98 14.94 -9.66
CA LEU A 171 3.98 13.87 -10.65
C LEU A 171 2.84 13.95 -11.68
N ARG A 172 1.73 14.63 -11.36
CA ARG A 172 0.55 14.68 -12.26
C ARG A 172 0.83 15.34 -13.60
N GLY A 173 1.78 16.27 -13.65
CA GLY A 173 2.21 16.93 -14.90
C GLY A 173 2.89 15.98 -15.88
N ASP A 174 3.45 14.88 -15.35
CA ASP A 174 4.13 13.82 -16.09
C ASP A 174 3.23 12.60 -16.33
N GLY A 175 1.90 12.71 -16.15
CA GLY A 175 0.94 11.65 -16.37
C GLY A 175 0.84 10.59 -15.25
N VAL A 176 1.57 10.78 -14.14
CA VAL A 176 1.54 9.85 -13.00
C VAL A 176 0.51 10.30 -11.97
N ARG A 177 -0.43 9.42 -11.66
CA ARG A 177 -1.51 9.65 -10.71
C ARG A 177 -1.13 9.15 -9.32
N VAL A 178 -1.37 9.96 -8.29
CA VAL A 178 -1.15 9.56 -6.90
C VAL A 178 -2.45 9.68 -6.11
N SER A 179 -2.87 8.60 -5.46
CA SER A 179 -4.11 8.52 -4.68
C SER A 179 -3.83 8.05 -3.26
N ALA A 180 -4.50 8.64 -2.28
CA ALA A 180 -4.52 8.17 -0.89
C ALA A 180 -5.88 7.52 -0.59
N ILE A 181 -5.87 6.27 -0.14
CA ILE A 181 -7.07 5.58 0.36
C ILE A 181 -7.03 5.63 1.88
N LEU A 182 -8.12 6.09 2.49
CA LEU A 182 -8.26 6.25 3.93
C LEU A 182 -9.32 5.29 4.48
N PRO A 183 -8.98 4.01 4.69
CA PRO A 183 -9.92 3.06 5.27
C PRO A 183 -10.22 3.39 6.73
N GLY A 184 -11.46 3.12 7.13
CA GLY A 184 -11.85 3.01 8.53
C GLY A 184 -11.44 1.66 9.11
N SER A 185 -12.23 1.14 10.05
CA SER A 185 -11.98 -0.18 10.65
C SER A 185 -12.13 -1.29 9.61
N VAL A 186 -11.06 -2.04 9.36
CA VAL A 186 -11.01 -3.20 8.46
C VAL A 186 -10.82 -4.48 9.28
N ALA A 187 -11.50 -5.56 8.93
CA ALA A 187 -11.38 -6.86 9.55
C ALA A 187 -10.08 -7.56 9.11
N THR A 188 -8.99 -7.25 9.79
CA THR A 188 -7.66 -7.83 9.57
C THR A 188 -7.01 -8.19 10.90
N GLU A 189 -5.92 -8.93 10.88
CA GLU A 189 -5.09 -9.21 12.06
C GLU A 189 -4.54 -7.94 12.74
N PHE A 190 -4.50 -6.82 12.02
CA PHE A 190 -4.12 -5.51 12.55
C PHE A 190 -5.12 -4.98 13.59
N SER A 191 -6.38 -5.42 13.51
CA SER A 191 -7.46 -4.94 14.36
C SER A 191 -7.86 -6.00 15.37
N SER A 192 -7.55 -5.80 16.65
CA SER A 192 -7.82 -6.71 17.77
C SER A 192 -9.32 -6.92 18.07
N SER A 193 -10.22 -6.09 17.57
CA SER A 193 -11.65 -6.23 17.80
C SER A 193 -12.32 -7.04 16.69
N ALA A 194 -13.12 -8.06 17.06
CA ALA A 194 -14.04 -8.73 16.14
C ALA A 194 -15.27 -7.83 15.85
N GLY A 195 -15.90 -8.01 14.69
CA GLY A 195 -17.17 -7.31 14.38
C GLY A 195 -17.49 -7.36 12.89
N ASP A 196 -18.67 -7.89 12.59
CA ASP A 196 -19.20 -8.04 11.21
C ASP A 196 -19.53 -6.68 10.56
N TRP A 197 -19.49 -5.59 11.34
CA TRP A 197 -19.72 -4.23 10.88
C TRP A 197 -18.51 -3.62 10.16
N LYS A 198 -17.33 -4.22 10.30
CA LYS A 198 -16.10 -3.70 9.70
C LYS A 198 -16.07 -3.91 8.19
N LEU A 199 -15.33 -3.03 7.52
CA LEU A 199 -14.91 -3.27 6.15
C LEU A 199 -14.16 -4.59 6.06
N GLN A 200 -14.33 -5.28 4.94
CA GLN A 200 -13.50 -6.44 4.60
C GLN A 200 -12.28 -5.96 3.80
N PRO A 201 -11.15 -6.67 3.83
CA PRO A 201 -9.99 -6.37 2.99
C PRO A 201 -10.34 -6.21 1.52
N GLU A 202 -11.29 -6.99 1.03
CA GLU A 202 -11.79 -6.99 -0.35
C GLU A 202 -12.52 -5.68 -0.72
N ASP A 203 -13.14 -4.98 0.25
CA ASP A 203 -13.77 -3.68 0.00
C ASP A 203 -12.70 -2.62 -0.32
N VAL A 204 -11.58 -2.67 0.42
CA VAL A 204 -10.44 -1.79 0.18
C VAL A 204 -9.77 -2.15 -1.15
N ALA A 205 -9.57 -3.43 -1.42
CA ALA A 205 -8.98 -3.91 -2.67
C ALA A 205 -9.82 -3.49 -3.89
N ARG A 206 -11.17 -3.60 -3.81
CA ARG A 206 -12.09 -3.14 -4.85
C ARG A 206 -11.96 -1.64 -5.09
N THR A 207 -11.84 -0.85 -4.02
CA THR A 207 -11.65 0.59 -4.13
C THR A 207 -10.34 0.93 -4.84
N ILE A 208 -9.25 0.25 -4.48
CA ILE A 208 -7.93 0.43 -5.08
C ILE A 208 -7.93 0.04 -6.57
N THR A 209 -8.41 -1.17 -6.88
CA THR A 209 -8.43 -1.66 -8.27
C THR A 209 -9.40 -0.88 -9.16
N GLY A 210 -10.47 -0.30 -8.59
CA GLY A 210 -11.37 0.59 -9.29
C GLY A 210 -10.70 1.88 -9.78
N LEU A 211 -9.59 2.31 -9.18
CA LEU A 211 -8.81 3.45 -9.67
C LEU A 211 -8.18 3.22 -11.04
N LEU A 212 -7.93 1.96 -11.39
CA LEU A 212 -7.40 1.59 -12.70
C LEU A 212 -8.41 1.84 -13.85
N ASP A 213 -9.70 1.87 -13.54
CA ASP A 213 -10.77 2.05 -14.52
C ASP A 213 -11.05 3.54 -14.84
N PHE A 214 -10.44 4.47 -14.09
CA PHE A 214 -10.56 5.89 -14.35
C PHE A 214 -9.71 6.30 -15.56
N PRO A 215 -10.27 7.13 -16.46
CA PRO A 215 -9.50 7.66 -17.58
C PRO A 215 -8.33 8.54 -17.08
N ALA A 216 -7.26 8.63 -17.86
CA ALA A 216 -6.05 9.38 -17.50
C ALA A 216 -6.30 10.83 -17.05
N ARG A 217 -7.36 11.48 -17.57
CA ARG A 217 -7.77 12.85 -17.18
C ARG A 217 -8.42 12.96 -15.80
N ALA A 218 -8.78 11.84 -15.16
CA ALA A 218 -9.50 11.83 -13.89
C ALA A 218 -8.64 11.21 -12.78
N LEU A 219 -8.47 11.95 -11.70
CA LEU A 219 -7.68 11.54 -10.54
C LEU A 219 -8.51 11.64 -9.25
N PRO A 220 -9.09 10.55 -8.75
CA PRO A 220 -9.57 10.49 -7.37
C PRO A 220 -8.37 10.51 -6.41
N SER A 221 -7.95 11.71 -6.00
CA SER A 221 -6.71 11.89 -5.24
C SER A 221 -6.81 11.43 -3.78
N ARG A 222 -8.03 11.47 -3.20
CA ARG A 222 -8.26 11.03 -1.82
C ARG A 222 -9.63 10.37 -1.68
N ILE A 223 -9.65 9.15 -1.16
CA ILE A 223 -10.88 8.37 -0.97
C ILE A 223 -10.98 7.91 0.48
N GLU A 224 -12.03 8.33 1.18
CA GLU A 224 -12.39 7.80 2.49
C GLU A 224 -13.35 6.63 2.33
N LEU A 225 -13.02 5.51 2.97
CA LEU A 225 -13.86 4.31 2.99
C LEU A 225 -14.27 4.01 4.43
N ARG A 226 -15.57 4.05 4.70
CA ARG A 226 -16.11 3.87 6.06
C ARG A 226 -17.03 2.66 6.12
N PRO A 227 -17.02 1.92 7.24
CA PRO A 227 -18.13 1.02 7.51
C PRO A 227 -19.45 1.79 7.53
N THR A 228 -20.52 1.17 7.09
CA THR A 228 -21.86 1.77 7.11
C THR A 228 -22.48 1.82 8.51
N SER A 229 -21.95 1.03 9.45
CA SER A 229 -22.33 1.05 10.86
C SER A 229 -21.09 1.18 11.76
N THR A 230 -21.30 1.45 13.03
CA THR A 230 -20.24 1.61 14.03
C THR A 230 -20.17 0.46 15.03
N GLY A 231 -20.94 -0.60 14.84
CA GLY A 231 -20.99 -1.76 15.74
C GLY A 231 -21.64 -1.46 17.10
N ARG A 232 -22.50 -0.45 17.16
CA ARG A 232 -23.33 -0.12 18.36
C ARG A 232 -24.70 -0.76 18.23
#